data_6eda2e18ebfb6ca39d3e13883daa5466
#
_entry.id   6eda2e18ebfb6ca39d3e13883daa5466
#
_cell.length_a   1.000
_cell.length_b   1.000
_cell.length_c   1.000
_cell.angle_alpha   90.00
_cell.angle_beta   90.00
_cell.angle_gamma   90.00
#
_symmetry.space_group_name_H-M   'P 1'
#
loop_
_entity.id
_entity.type
_entity.pdbx_description
1 polymer ?
#
loop_
_entity_poly.entity_id
_entity_poly.type
_entity_poly.pdbx_seq_one_letter_code
_entity_poly.pdbx_strand_id
1 'polypeptide(L)'
;NYSKVLTILRKNIEKLNCTQKSKVIALDIYKQQKSVKLKEDFDFIFIDPPFKDKQFSDLLVNLKKNKIIKKKTVLIIHRHKNSADDISSEINILKENIYGKSKIIFGCLY
;
A
#
# COMPACT_ATOMS: atom_id res chain seq x y z
N ASN A 1 4.78 -13.97 -14.18
CA ASN A 1 4.80 -15.02 -13.17
C ASN A 1 5.23 -14.44 -11.82
N TYR A 2 4.42 -14.67 -10.81
CA TYR A 2 4.60 -14.13 -9.46
C TYR A 2 5.94 -14.57 -8.82
N SER A 3 6.34 -15.81 -9.00
CA SER A 3 7.60 -16.31 -8.43
C SER A 3 8.83 -15.64 -9.04
N LYS A 4 8.78 -15.31 -10.33
CA LYS A 4 9.87 -14.57 -11.00
C LYS A 4 10.01 -13.15 -10.44
N VAL A 5 8.90 -12.48 -10.20
CA VAL A 5 8.88 -11.13 -9.63
C VAL A 5 9.51 -11.14 -8.23
N LEU A 6 9.14 -12.10 -7.39
CA LEU A 6 9.72 -12.24 -6.05
C LEU A 6 11.23 -12.52 -6.09
N THR A 7 11.69 -13.35 -7.03
CA THR A 7 13.11 -13.64 -7.20
C THR A 7 13.88 -12.37 -7.56
N ILE A 8 13.35 -11.57 -8.47
CA ILE A 8 13.98 -10.30 -8.87
C ILE A 8 14.00 -9.32 -7.70
N LEU A 9 12.90 -9.19 -6.97
CA LEU A 9 12.82 -8.32 -5.80
C LEU A 9 13.90 -8.68 -4.76
N ARG A 10 14.02 -9.96 -4.43
CA ARG A 10 15.03 -10.43 -3.47
C ARG A 10 16.45 -10.15 -3.93
N LYS A 11 16.74 -10.37 -5.22
CA LYS A 11 18.06 -10.02 -5.80
C LYS A 11 18.36 -8.52 -5.70
N ASN A 12 17.36 -7.69 -5.96
CA ASN A 12 17.52 -6.24 -5.85
C ASN A 12 17.82 -5.81 -4.41
N ILE A 13 17.12 -6.40 -3.45
CA ILE A 13 17.34 -6.14 -2.02
C ILE A 13 18.77 -6.53 -1.62
N GLU A 14 19.26 -7.68 -2.06
CA GLU A 14 20.64 -8.12 -1.83
C GLU A 14 21.66 -7.16 -2.43
N LYS A 15 21.47 -6.79 -3.70
CA LYS A 15 22.37 -5.85 -4.39
C LYS A 15 22.46 -4.50 -3.72
N LEU A 16 21.38 -4.06 -3.09
CA LEU A 16 21.33 -2.79 -2.36
C LEU A 16 21.80 -2.92 -0.91
N ASN A 17 22.24 -4.10 -0.49
CA ASN A 17 22.63 -4.39 0.90
C ASN A 17 21.53 -4.07 1.91
N CYS A 18 20.26 -4.30 1.55
CA CYS A 18 19.10 -4.00 2.37
C CYS A 18 18.44 -5.23 2.99
N THR A 19 19.07 -6.40 2.92
CA THR A 19 18.49 -7.67 3.40
C THR A 19 18.11 -7.60 4.87
N GLN A 20 18.94 -7.00 5.72
CA GLN A 20 18.68 -6.86 7.16
C GLN A 20 17.66 -5.78 7.49
N LYS A 21 17.43 -4.83 6.55
CA LYS A 21 16.52 -3.70 6.73
C LYS A 21 15.16 -3.92 6.08
N SER A 22 14.96 -5.06 5.41
CA SER A 22 13.78 -5.35 4.62
C SER A 22 13.19 -6.70 4.98
N LYS A 23 11.88 -6.79 4.86
CA LYS A 23 11.16 -8.07 4.99
C LYS A 23 10.19 -8.20 3.83
N VAL A 24 10.31 -9.29 3.09
CA VAL A 24 9.40 -9.59 1.98
C VAL A 24 8.33 -10.56 2.48
N ILE A 25 7.07 -10.17 2.36
CA ILE A 25 5.93 -10.99 2.72
C ILE A 25 5.13 -11.26 1.45
N ALA A 26 5.15 -12.52 0.99
CA ALA A 26 4.46 -12.94 -0.23
C ALA A 26 3.05 -13.40 0.12
N LEU A 27 2.06 -12.53 -0.08
CA LEU A 27 0.66 -12.88 0.15
C LEU A 27 -0.26 -12.07 -0.76
N ASP A 28 -1.47 -12.58 -0.93
CA ASP A 28 -2.54 -11.86 -1.60
C ASP A 28 -3.29 -11.02 -0.58
N ILE A 29 -3.06 -9.72 -0.60
CA ILE A 29 -3.62 -8.78 0.38
C ILE A 29 -5.16 -8.68 0.32
N TYR A 30 -5.79 -9.11 -0.77
CA TYR A 30 -7.25 -9.12 -0.91
C TYR A 30 -7.89 -10.38 -0.33
N LYS A 31 -7.14 -11.49 -0.28
CA LYS A 31 -7.67 -12.80 0.13
C LYS A 31 -7.42 -13.13 1.60
N GLN A 32 -6.32 -12.65 2.15
CA GLN A 32 -5.90 -13.05 3.49
C GLN A 32 -6.13 -11.93 4.52
N GLN A 33 -7.37 -11.78 4.89
CA GLN A 33 -7.76 -10.73 5.84
C GLN A 33 -7.39 -11.02 7.29
N LYS A 34 -7.06 -12.27 7.64
CA LYS A 34 -6.95 -12.69 9.05
C LYS A 34 -5.54 -13.01 9.54
N SER A 35 -4.54 -13.09 8.66
CA SER A 35 -3.27 -13.73 9.04
C SER A 35 -2.06 -12.82 9.13
N VAL A 36 -2.15 -11.57 8.72
CA VAL A 36 -1.01 -10.65 8.82
C VAL A 36 -1.12 -9.82 10.09
N LYS A 37 -0.61 -10.38 11.17
CA LYS A 37 -0.37 -9.60 12.38
C LYS A 37 0.97 -8.89 12.22
N LEU A 38 0.93 -7.72 11.59
CA LEU A 38 2.06 -6.82 11.61
C LEU A 38 2.05 -6.14 12.97
N LYS A 39 3.02 -6.48 13.81
CA LYS A 39 3.14 -5.95 15.18
C LYS A 39 3.76 -4.55 15.23
N GLU A 40 4.26 -4.08 14.10
CA GLU A 40 5.01 -2.83 14.03
C GLU A 40 4.09 -1.68 13.68
N ASP A 41 4.36 -0.52 14.25
CA ASP A 41 3.73 0.74 13.86
C ASP A 41 4.50 1.30 12.67
N PHE A 42 3.81 1.54 11.55
CA PHE A 42 4.43 2.09 10.37
C PHE A 42 4.25 3.60 10.33
N ASP A 43 5.33 4.33 10.04
CA ASP A 43 5.27 5.76 9.82
C ASP A 43 4.67 6.07 8.45
N PHE A 44 5.03 5.26 7.43
CA PHE A 44 4.55 5.40 6.07
C PHE A 44 4.08 4.05 5.53
N ILE A 45 2.99 4.08 4.77
CA ILE A 45 2.51 2.92 4.00
C ILE A 45 2.35 3.38 2.56
N PHE A 46 3.13 2.79 1.65
CA PHE A 46 3.02 3.03 0.22
C PHE A 46 2.13 1.96 -0.41
N ILE A 47 1.11 2.39 -1.14
CA ILE A 47 0.12 1.50 -1.76
C ILE A 47 0.09 1.76 -3.26
N ASP A 48 0.49 0.76 -4.03
CA ASP A 48 0.60 0.84 -5.49
C ASP A 48 -0.08 -0.37 -6.15
N PRO A 49 -1.43 -0.46 -6.09
CA PRO A 49 -2.14 -1.55 -6.74
C PRO A 49 -2.24 -1.32 -8.25
N PRO A 50 -2.57 -2.35 -9.04
CA PRO A 50 -2.83 -2.16 -10.46
C PRO A 50 -3.91 -1.09 -10.70
N PHE A 51 -3.72 -0.26 -11.72
CA PHE A 51 -4.64 0.86 -12.00
C PHE A 51 -6.08 0.42 -12.29
N LYS A 52 -6.26 -0.77 -12.82
CA LYS A 52 -7.58 -1.34 -13.11
C LYS A 52 -8.25 -2.00 -11.91
N ASP A 53 -7.59 -2.00 -10.77
CA ASP A 53 -8.11 -2.65 -9.58
C ASP A 53 -9.26 -1.84 -8.99
N LYS A 54 -10.45 -2.43 -8.98
CA LYS A 54 -11.67 -1.82 -8.42
C LYS A 54 -11.86 -2.12 -6.93
N GLN A 55 -11.02 -2.98 -6.36
CA GLN A 55 -11.11 -3.40 -4.95
C GLN A 55 -10.24 -2.56 -4.02
N PHE A 56 -9.71 -1.46 -4.51
CA PHE A 56 -8.78 -0.63 -3.75
C PHE A 56 -9.41 -0.06 -2.46
N SER A 57 -10.65 0.39 -2.51
CA SER A 57 -11.35 0.89 -1.32
C SER A 57 -11.53 -0.21 -0.27
N ASP A 58 -11.80 -1.44 -0.69
CA ASP A 58 -11.89 -2.59 0.22
C ASP A 58 -10.55 -2.88 0.91
N LEU A 59 -9.44 -2.69 0.20
CA LEU A 59 -8.11 -2.81 0.79
C LEU A 59 -7.91 -1.81 1.94
N LEU A 60 -8.30 -0.55 1.74
CA LEU A 60 -8.20 0.47 2.80
C LEU A 60 -9.05 0.10 4.02
N VAL A 61 -10.29 -0.37 3.80
CA VAL A 61 -11.16 -0.84 4.87
C VAL A 61 -10.47 -1.95 5.66
N ASN A 62 -9.88 -2.92 4.98
CA ASN A 62 -9.20 -4.04 5.61
C ASN A 62 -7.96 -3.61 6.40
N LEU A 63 -7.16 -2.70 5.86
CA LEU A 63 -5.98 -2.18 6.55
C LEU A 63 -6.37 -1.44 7.83
N LYS A 64 -7.45 -0.68 7.81
CA LYS A 64 -7.99 -0.01 9.01
C LYS A 64 -8.51 -1.02 10.03
N LYS A 65 -9.31 -1.97 9.59
CA LYS A 65 -9.91 -3.00 10.44
C LYS A 65 -8.85 -3.84 11.16
N ASN A 66 -7.76 -4.16 10.48
CA ASN A 66 -6.64 -4.92 11.04
C ASN A 66 -5.64 -4.06 11.81
N LYS A 67 -5.93 -2.78 12.00
CA LYS A 67 -5.11 -1.82 12.74
C LYS A 67 -3.68 -1.70 12.20
N ILE A 68 -3.51 -1.91 10.88
CA ILE A 68 -2.24 -1.69 10.20
C ILE A 68 -2.00 -0.19 10.02
N ILE A 69 -3.06 0.56 9.72
CA ILE A 69 -3.01 2.02 9.66
C ILE A 69 -3.28 2.58 11.05
N LYS A 70 -2.33 3.30 11.61
CA LYS A 70 -2.44 4.00 12.89
C LYS A 70 -2.69 5.50 12.65
N LYS A 71 -3.03 6.25 13.71
CA LYS A 71 -3.26 7.70 13.61
C LYS A 71 -2.06 8.47 13.05
N LYS A 72 -0.84 8.04 13.38
CA LYS A 72 0.40 8.69 12.93
C LYS A 72 0.87 8.23 11.55
N THR A 73 0.26 7.18 11.00
CA THR A 73 0.68 6.63 9.71
C THR A 73 0.27 7.56 8.57
N VAL A 74 1.22 7.92 7.72
CA VAL A 74 0.94 8.63 6.48
C VAL A 74 0.83 7.61 5.36
N LEU A 75 -0.29 7.65 4.64
CA LEU A 75 -0.52 6.84 3.47
C LEU A 75 -0.05 7.57 2.22
N ILE A 76 0.66 6.88 1.35
CA ILE A 76 1.06 7.37 0.04
C ILE A 76 0.48 6.42 -0.98
N ILE A 77 -0.47 6.90 -1.77
CA ILE A 77 -1.28 6.06 -2.66
C ILE A 77 -1.03 6.48 -4.09
N HIS A 78 -0.60 5.54 -4.92
CA HIS A 78 -0.40 5.75 -6.35
C HIS A 78 -1.56 5.16 -7.14
N ARG A 79 -2.28 6.02 -7.89
CA ARG A 79 -3.38 5.63 -8.77
C ARG A 79 -3.23 6.29 -10.13
N HIS A 80 -4.00 5.82 -11.10
CA HIS A 80 -4.14 6.54 -12.37
C HIS A 80 -4.90 7.85 -12.14
N LYS A 81 -4.56 8.90 -12.87
CA LYS A 81 -5.17 10.24 -12.70
C LYS A 81 -6.70 10.23 -12.84
N ASN A 82 -7.25 9.31 -13.63
CA ASN A 82 -8.69 9.19 -13.89
C ASN A 82 -9.37 8.15 -12.99
N SER A 83 -8.67 7.57 -12.02
CA SER A 83 -9.29 6.64 -11.09
C SER A 83 -10.36 7.33 -10.26
N ALA A 84 -11.54 6.73 -10.22
CA ALA A 84 -12.70 7.23 -9.50
C ALA A 84 -12.87 6.55 -8.14
N ASP A 85 -11.76 6.27 -7.45
CA ASP A 85 -11.81 5.66 -6.12
C ASP A 85 -12.40 6.66 -5.12
N ASP A 86 -13.51 6.30 -4.49
CA ASP A 86 -14.04 7.09 -3.38
C ASP A 86 -13.42 6.59 -2.08
N ILE A 87 -12.35 7.25 -1.66
CA ILE A 87 -11.59 6.91 -0.45
C ILE A 87 -11.74 7.96 0.65
N SER A 88 -12.43 9.06 0.37
CA SER A 88 -12.62 10.16 1.33
C SER A 88 -13.45 9.74 2.55
N SER A 89 -14.28 8.72 2.43
CA SER A 89 -15.01 8.13 3.54
C SER A 89 -14.13 7.28 4.47
N GLU A 90 -12.97 6.83 3.98
CA GLU A 90 -12.10 5.91 4.71
C GLU A 90 -10.89 6.60 5.33
N ILE A 91 -10.36 7.62 4.67
CA ILE A 91 -9.18 8.35 5.11
C ILE A 91 -9.36 9.85 4.93
N ASN A 92 -8.58 10.62 5.68
CA ASN A 92 -8.45 12.06 5.48
C ASN A 92 -7.39 12.32 4.40
N ILE A 93 -7.79 12.90 3.28
CA ILE A 93 -6.88 13.25 2.19
C ILE A 93 -6.18 14.56 2.53
N LEU A 94 -4.86 14.49 2.69
CA LEU A 94 -4.03 15.66 3.03
C LEU A 94 -3.59 16.42 1.79
N LYS A 95 -3.25 15.71 0.73
CA LYS A 95 -2.75 16.31 -0.52
C LYS A 95 -2.94 15.34 -1.67
N GLU A 96 -3.19 15.88 -2.85
CA GLU A 96 -3.27 15.12 -4.09
C GLU A 96 -2.51 15.85 -5.17
N ASN A 97 -1.57 15.15 -5.82
CA ASN A 97 -0.76 15.67 -6.91
C ASN A 97 -0.90 14.79 -8.15
N ILE A 98 -0.94 15.40 -9.32
CA ILE A 98 -1.00 14.70 -10.60
C ILE A 98 0.31 14.92 -11.34
N TYR A 99 0.92 13.81 -11.76
CA TYR A 99 2.16 13.77 -12.54
C TYR A 99 1.92 12.93 -13.77
N GLY A 100 1.72 13.55 -14.94
CA GLY A 100 1.39 12.82 -16.18
C GLY A 100 0.10 12.02 -16.01
N LYS A 101 0.20 10.71 -16.12
CA LYS A 101 -0.93 9.78 -15.94
C LYS A 101 -1.10 9.31 -14.49
N SER A 102 -0.21 9.68 -13.60
CA SER A 102 -0.20 9.25 -12.22
C SER A 102 -0.82 10.29 -11.28
N LYS A 103 -1.54 9.80 -10.30
CA LYS A 103 -2.07 10.57 -9.20
C LYS A 103 -1.48 10.03 -7.90
N ILE A 104 -0.84 10.91 -7.13
CA ILE A 104 -0.30 10.55 -5.82
C ILE A 104 -1.16 11.21 -4.75
N ILE A 105 -1.69 10.40 -3.86
CA ILE A 105 -2.55 10.84 -2.77
C ILE A 105 -1.82 10.63 -1.45
N PHE A 106 -1.74 11.67 -0.64
CA PHE A 106 -1.27 11.60 0.73
C PHE A 106 -2.47 11.64 1.67
N GLY A 107 -2.53 10.71 2.60
CA GLY A 107 -3.65 10.63 3.52
C GLY A 107 -3.25 10.11 4.88
N CYS A 108 -4.17 10.20 5.83
CA CYS A 108 -4.03 9.65 7.17
C CYS A 108 -5.42 9.25 7.71
N LEU A 109 -5.46 8.62 8.88
CA LEU A 109 -6.72 8.46 9.61
C LEU A 109 -7.18 9.82 10.14
N TYR A 110 -8.48 9.96 10.25
CA TYR A 110 -9.07 11.16 10.88
C TYR A 110 -8.59 11.35 12.32
#